data_a4cd5b639c8d9ecc111b4546443afee6
#
_entry.id   a4cd5b639c8d9ecc111b4546443afee6
#
_cell.length_a   1.000
_cell.length_b   1.000
_cell.length_c   1.000
_cell.angle_alpha   90.00
_cell.angle_beta   90.00
_cell.angle_gamma   90.00
#
_symmetry.space_group_name_H-M   'P 1'
#
loop_
_entity.id
_entity.type
_entity.pdbx_description
1 polymer ?
#
loop_
_entity_poly.entity_id
_entity_poly.type
_entity_poly.pdbx_seq_one_letter_code
_entity_poly.pdbx_strand_id
1 'polypeptide(L)'
;SDTQIEKWEEKAKQGLLRRDSTLQTLLSDMRTMLNKGVQVTLADGSTKTMSLASIGIVTGDYTENGKLHILGDEDDENYASQENKLRAALEGNDNLVSQIIGGTTDNKGVGTQMYDYLRKSMTRIEGVRSTQTFYNDKTLDSEIDDYDDEIDKWEEKLQNLEDKYYNQFSKMEAAMAKMQSQQSYLSSLFGS
;
A
#
# COMPACT_ATOMS: atom_id res chain seq x y z
N SER A 1 13.53 9.45 33.69
CA SER A 1 12.20 9.64 34.30
C SER A 1 11.13 9.21 33.33
N ASP A 2 9.96 8.81 33.80
CA ASP A 2 8.82 8.34 32.98
C ASP A 2 8.47 9.35 31.89
N THR A 3 8.53 10.63 32.19
CA THR A 3 8.34 11.72 31.22
C THR A 3 9.37 11.76 30.07
N GLN A 4 10.58 11.23 30.28
CA GLN A 4 11.57 11.11 29.21
C GLN A 4 11.28 9.90 28.33
N ILE A 5 10.80 8.81 28.93
CA ILE A 5 10.40 7.60 28.21
C ILE A 5 9.20 7.94 27.28
N GLU A 6 8.17 8.62 27.82
CA GLU A 6 7.03 9.08 27.00
C GLU A 6 7.45 9.95 25.82
N LYS A 7 8.37 10.91 26.03
CA LYS A 7 8.90 11.74 24.94
C LYS A 7 9.69 10.96 23.89
N TRP A 8 10.41 9.92 24.31
CA TRP A 8 11.13 9.06 23.38
C TRP A 8 10.18 8.16 22.59
N GLU A 9 9.16 7.62 23.25
CA GLU A 9 8.12 6.82 22.58
C GLU A 9 7.34 7.67 21.58
N GLU A 10 6.99 8.90 21.92
CA GLU A 10 6.29 9.82 21.01
C GLU A 10 7.17 10.15 19.79
N LYS A 11 8.47 10.44 20.00
CA LYS A 11 9.41 10.66 18.89
C LYS A 11 9.62 9.41 18.05
N ALA A 12 9.67 8.24 18.65
CA ALA A 12 9.78 6.97 17.93
C ALA A 12 8.53 6.71 17.09
N LYS A 13 7.33 6.93 17.63
CA LYS A 13 6.04 6.83 16.90
C LYS A 13 5.99 7.80 15.71
N GLN A 14 6.43 9.05 15.89
CA GLN A 14 6.52 10.03 14.80
C GLN A 14 7.55 9.61 13.74
N GLY A 15 8.63 8.94 14.13
CA GLY A 15 9.67 8.44 13.21
C GLY A 15 9.23 7.25 12.38
N LEU A 16 8.42 6.36 12.94
CA LEU A 16 7.97 5.13 12.28
C LEU A 16 7.13 5.38 11.03
N LEU A 17 6.29 6.42 11.03
CA LEU A 17 5.42 6.77 9.91
C LEU A 17 6.06 7.72 8.90
N ARG A 18 7.21 8.30 9.20
CA ARG A 18 7.85 9.37 8.39
C ARG A 18 8.24 8.92 6.98
N ARG A 19 8.50 7.64 6.77
CA ARG A 19 8.90 7.04 5.47
C ARG A 19 7.95 5.97 4.98
N ASP A 20 6.75 5.93 5.54
CA ASP A 20 5.73 4.99 5.09
C ASP A 20 5.26 5.37 3.69
N SER A 21 5.60 4.55 2.69
CA SER A 21 5.27 4.81 1.29
C SER A 21 3.77 4.83 1.03
N THR A 22 3.00 4.06 1.78
CA THR A 22 1.54 4.00 1.66
C THR A 22 0.91 5.32 2.10
N LEU A 23 1.36 5.86 3.24
CA LEU A 23 0.90 7.15 3.74
C LEU A 23 1.38 8.32 2.89
N GLN A 24 2.62 8.27 2.36
CA GLN A 24 3.13 9.29 1.44
C GLN A 24 2.33 9.32 0.15
N THR A 25 2.00 8.16 -0.41
CA THR A 25 1.15 8.05 -1.60
C THR A 25 -0.24 8.59 -1.30
N LEU A 26 -0.84 8.21 -0.17
CA LEU A 26 -2.14 8.70 0.27
C LEU A 26 -2.18 10.24 0.32
N LEU A 27 -1.19 10.86 0.98
CA LEU A 27 -1.10 12.32 1.09
C LEU A 27 -0.89 13.01 -0.27
N SER A 28 -0.05 12.44 -1.12
CA SER A 28 0.19 12.97 -2.47
C SER A 28 -1.06 12.93 -3.33
N ASP A 29 -1.77 11.81 -3.30
CA ASP A 29 -3.01 11.64 -4.07
C ASP A 29 -4.12 12.56 -3.56
N MET A 30 -4.26 12.73 -2.23
CA MET A 30 -5.20 13.68 -1.65
C MET A 30 -4.90 15.13 -2.09
N ARG A 31 -3.63 15.54 -2.08
CA ARG A 31 -3.24 16.86 -2.58
C ARG A 31 -3.56 17.05 -4.06
N THR A 32 -3.32 16.02 -4.86
CA THR A 32 -3.67 16.03 -6.28
C THR A 32 -5.17 16.18 -6.50
N MET A 33 -5.99 15.48 -5.69
CA MET A 33 -7.45 15.58 -5.76
C MET A 33 -7.97 16.97 -5.37
N LEU A 34 -7.39 17.59 -4.34
CA LEU A 34 -7.76 18.97 -3.92
C LEU A 34 -7.53 19.99 -5.03
N ASN A 35 -6.48 19.82 -5.82
CA ASN A 35 -6.13 20.72 -6.92
C ASN A 35 -6.83 20.35 -8.25
N LYS A 36 -7.47 19.17 -8.31
CA LYS A 36 -8.12 18.70 -9.53
C LYS A 36 -9.44 19.45 -9.75
N GLY A 37 -9.62 19.95 -10.98
CA GLY A 37 -10.88 20.53 -11.40
C GLY A 37 -11.98 19.47 -11.54
N VAL A 38 -13.20 19.85 -11.22
CA VAL A 38 -14.43 19.08 -11.48
C VAL A 38 -15.30 19.80 -12.48
N GLN A 39 -16.06 19.06 -13.28
CA GLN A 39 -17.03 19.65 -14.20
C GLN A 39 -18.27 20.08 -13.45
N VAL A 40 -18.62 21.34 -13.59
CA VAL A 40 -19.81 21.96 -13.02
C VAL A 40 -20.71 22.49 -14.12
N THR A 41 -22.01 22.50 -13.88
CA THR A 41 -23.00 23.12 -14.77
C THR A 41 -23.36 24.48 -14.23
N LEU A 42 -23.14 25.53 -15.00
CA LEU A 42 -23.48 26.89 -14.65
C LEU A 42 -24.98 27.17 -14.82
N ALA A 43 -25.46 28.28 -14.29
CA ALA A 43 -26.87 28.68 -14.37
C ALA A 43 -27.39 28.86 -15.81
N ASP A 44 -26.48 29.14 -16.76
CA ASP A 44 -26.81 29.23 -18.20
C ASP A 44 -26.85 27.88 -18.93
N GLY A 45 -26.63 26.77 -18.19
CA GLY A 45 -26.61 25.42 -18.74
C GLY A 45 -25.27 25.03 -19.35
N SER A 46 -24.27 25.91 -19.38
CA SER A 46 -22.92 25.57 -19.87
C SER A 46 -22.15 24.75 -18.82
N THR A 47 -21.22 23.91 -19.30
CA THR A 47 -20.33 23.13 -18.43
C THR A 47 -18.94 23.74 -18.40
N LYS A 48 -18.35 23.86 -17.21
CA LYS A 48 -17.00 24.37 -17.02
C LYS A 48 -16.26 23.53 -15.99
N THR A 49 -14.96 23.36 -16.21
CA THR A 49 -14.07 22.74 -15.21
C THR A 49 -13.64 23.78 -14.19
N MET A 50 -13.98 23.57 -12.92
CA MET A 50 -13.66 24.46 -11.79
C MET A 50 -13.01 23.65 -10.67
N SER A 51 -12.08 24.28 -9.96
CA SER A 51 -11.41 23.72 -8.80
C SER A 51 -11.82 24.43 -7.52
N LEU A 52 -11.38 23.93 -6.36
CA LEU A 52 -11.57 24.63 -5.07
C LEU A 52 -11.01 26.06 -5.11
N ALA A 53 -9.87 26.26 -5.79
CA ALA A 53 -9.29 27.60 -5.95
C ALA A 53 -10.20 28.57 -6.71
N SER A 54 -11.05 28.06 -7.62
CA SER A 54 -12.01 28.89 -8.36
C SER A 54 -13.07 29.53 -7.45
N ILE A 55 -13.38 28.88 -6.32
CA ILE A 55 -14.29 29.39 -5.30
C ILE A 55 -13.56 29.95 -4.09
N GLY A 56 -12.25 30.24 -4.20
CA GLY A 56 -11.47 30.88 -3.17
C GLY A 56 -10.99 29.97 -2.03
N ILE A 57 -11.02 28.66 -2.19
CA ILE A 57 -10.39 27.71 -1.27
C ILE A 57 -9.04 27.29 -1.87
N VAL A 58 -7.95 27.76 -1.25
CA VAL A 58 -6.58 27.56 -1.74
C VAL A 58 -5.74 26.77 -0.75
N THR A 59 -4.70 26.09 -1.25
CA THR A 59 -3.69 25.50 -0.36
C THR A 59 -2.66 26.57 -0.01
N GLY A 60 -2.27 26.62 1.25
CA GLY A 60 -1.17 27.49 1.71
C GLY A 60 0.20 27.09 1.19
N ASP A 61 1.23 27.76 1.68
CA ASP A 61 2.61 27.49 1.35
C ASP A 61 3.02 26.04 1.71
N TYR A 62 4.08 25.53 1.05
CA TYR A 62 4.59 24.16 1.32
C TYR A 62 4.98 23.94 2.80
N THR A 63 5.33 25.00 3.51
CA THR A 63 5.66 24.98 4.94
C THR A 63 4.46 24.66 5.83
N GLU A 64 3.26 24.94 5.35
CA GLU A 64 1.98 24.72 6.06
C GLU A 64 1.40 23.31 5.88
N ASN A 65 2.18 22.41 5.26
CA ASN A 65 1.84 21.00 5.09
C ASN A 65 0.51 20.73 4.35
N GLY A 66 0.08 21.69 3.51
CA GLY A 66 -1.15 21.56 2.72
C GLY A 66 -2.40 22.00 3.44
N LYS A 67 -2.27 22.87 4.45
CA LYS A 67 -3.41 23.56 5.08
C LYS A 67 -4.23 24.30 4.01
N LEU A 68 -5.53 24.22 4.12
CA LEU A 68 -6.45 24.95 3.24
C LEU A 68 -6.81 26.29 3.89
N HIS A 69 -6.85 27.33 3.06
CA HIS A 69 -7.23 28.69 3.43
C HIS A 69 -8.40 29.16 2.59
N ILE A 70 -9.19 30.06 3.12
CA ILE A 70 -10.28 30.73 2.42
C ILE A 70 -9.81 32.15 2.12
N LEU A 71 -9.81 32.53 0.85
CA LEU A 71 -9.49 33.89 0.44
C LEU A 71 -10.51 34.88 1.02
N GLY A 72 -10.02 35.96 1.64
CA GLY A 72 -10.87 36.96 2.31
C GLY A 72 -11.46 36.51 3.66
N ASP A 73 -10.81 35.51 4.29
CA ASP A 73 -11.12 35.12 5.67
C ASP A 73 -10.54 36.16 6.63
N GLU A 74 -11.39 36.85 7.39
CA GLU A 74 -11.00 37.92 8.30
C GLU A 74 -10.11 37.42 9.45
N ASP A 75 -10.23 36.15 9.80
CA ASP A 75 -9.46 35.51 10.86
C ASP A 75 -8.05 35.03 10.39
N ASP A 76 -7.77 35.08 9.08
CA ASP A 76 -6.49 34.72 8.51
C ASP A 76 -5.75 35.95 7.96
N GLU A 77 -4.81 36.50 8.74
CA GLU A 77 -4.06 37.69 8.41
C GLU A 77 -3.40 37.68 7.01
N ASN A 78 -3.00 36.51 6.53
CA ASN A 78 -2.34 36.35 5.22
C ASN A 78 -3.33 36.44 4.04
N TYR A 79 -4.61 36.14 4.29
CA TYR A 79 -5.64 36.05 3.26
C TYR A 79 -6.79 37.04 3.42
N ALA A 80 -6.88 37.73 4.58
CA ALA A 80 -7.96 38.68 4.91
C ALA A 80 -8.12 39.83 3.90
N SER A 81 -7.02 40.27 3.29
CA SER A 81 -7.04 41.38 2.29
C SER A 81 -7.55 40.96 0.91
N GLN A 82 -7.81 39.69 0.69
CA GLN A 82 -8.23 39.18 -0.60
C GLN A 82 -9.78 39.15 -0.72
N GLU A 83 -10.26 39.03 -1.95
CA GLU A 83 -11.70 38.91 -2.21
C GLU A 83 -12.24 37.57 -1.68
N ASN A 84 -13.30 37.60 -0.90
CA ASN A 84 -13.97 36.40 -0.42
C ASN A 84 -14.83 35.77 -1.52
N LYS A 85 -14.18 35.00 -2.40
CA LYS A 85 -14.83 34.35 -3.53
C LYS A 85 -15.79 33.23 -3.08
N LEU A 86 -15.56 32.62 -1.94
CA LEU A 86 -16.44 31.59 -1.42
C LEU A 86 -17.81 32.19 -1.04
N ARG A 87 -17.79 33.31 -0.35
CA ARG A 87 -19.04 34.05 -0.02
C ARG A 87 -19.78 34.49 -1.26
N ALA A 88 -19.08 35.08 -2.22
CA ALA A 88 -19.66 35.48 -3.50
C ALA A 88 -20.23 34.29 -4.29
N ALA A 89 -19.60 33.12 -4.26
CA ALA A 89 -20.09 31.91 -4.91
C ALA A 89 -21.35 31.35 -4.23
N LEU A 90 -21.43 31.45 -2.89
CA LEU A 90 -22.61 31.05 -2.10
C LEU A 90 -23.79 31.97 -2.31
N GLU A 91 -23.55 33.28 -2.36
CA GLU A 91 -24.60 34.29 -2.59
C GLU A 91 -25.10 34.32 -4.04
N GLY A 92 -24.23 34.07 -4.99
CA GLY A 92 -24.57 34.15 -6.41
C GLY A 92 -25.13 32.86 -7.03
N ASN A 93 -24.71 31.71 -6.58
CA ASN A 93 -25.15 30.41 -7.11
C ASN A 93 -24.92 29.29 -6.08
N ASP A 94 -25.93 28.96 -5.31
CA ASP A 94 -25.88 27.95 -4.25
C ASP A 94 -25.48 26.55 -4.75
N ASN A 95 -25.76 26.25 -6.04
CA ASN A 95 -25.43 24.95 -6.61
C ASN A 95 -23.95 24.81 -6.98
N LEU A 96 -23.22 25.90 -7.23
CA LEU A 96 -21.84 25.85 -7.68
C LEU A 96 -20.92 25.22 -6.63
N VAL A 97 -20.99 25.71 -5.42
CA VAL A 97 -20.18 25.19 -4.27
C VAL A 97 -20.57 23.72 -4.00
N SER A 98 -21.85 23.41 -4.01
CA SER A 98 -22.36 22.05 -3.82
C SER A 98 -21.86 21.09 -4.93
N GLN A 99 -21.83 21.54 -6.17
CA GLN A 99 -21.30 20.74 -7.28
C GLN A 99 -19.78 20.52 -7.19
N ILE A 100 -19.01 21.54 -6.80
CA ILE A 100 -17.55 21.42 -6.65
C ILE A 100 -17.20 20.47 -5.52
N ILE A 101 -17.88 20.55 -4.38
CA ILE A 101 -17.59 19.73 -3.20
C ILE A 101 -18.26 18.36 -3.28
N GLY A 102 -19.57 18.31 -3.45
CA GLY A 102 -20.37 17.09 -3.44
C GLY A 102 -20.42 16.39 -4.80
N GLY A 103 -20.48 17.20 -5.87
CA GLY A 103 -20.69 16.73 -7.25
C GLY A 103 -22.15 16.74 -7.68
N THR A 104 -22.37 16.16 -8.84
CA THR A 104 -23.66 15.91 -9.43
C THR A 104 -23.89 14.40 -9.62
N THR A 105 -25.04 13.99 -10.16
CA THR A 105 -25.30 12.58 -10.48
C THR A 105 -24.26 11.99 -11.42
N ASP A 106 -23.77 12.79 -12.37
CA ASP A 106 -22.86 12.35 -13.43
C ASP A 106 -21.38 12.60 -13.11
N ASN A 107 -21.09 13.59 -12.25
CA ASN A 107 -19.72 14.01 -11.92
C ASN A 107 -19.51 14.12 -10.42
N LYS A 108 -18.57 13.38 -9.89
CA LYS A 108 -18.20 13.43 -8.46
C LYS A 108 -17.43 14.70 -8.14
N GLY A 109 -17.87 15.44 -7.13
CA GLY A 109 -17.14 16.57 -6.56
C GLY A 109 -15.89 16.14 -5.80
N VAL A 110 -15.04 17.10 -5.44
CA VAL A 110 -13.77 16.87 -4.75
C VAL A 110 -13.97 16.11 -3.44
N GLY A 111 -14.95 16.48 -2.63
CA GLY A 111 -15.22 15.82 -1.35
C GLY A 111 -15.65 14.36 -1.53
N THR A 112 -16.52 14.08 -2.50
CA THR A 112 -16.95 12.71 -2.82
C THR A 112 -15.79 11.87 -3.34
N GLN A 113 -14.94 12.43 -4.23
CA GLN A 113 -13.74 11.73 -4.70
C GLN A 113 -12.78 11.40 -3.57
N MET A 114 -12.53 12.35 -2.65
CA MET A 114 -11.69 12.15 -1.47
C MET A 114 -12.25 11.08 -0.55
N TYR A 115 -13.54 11.11 -0.26
CA TYR A 115 -14.21 10.09 0.56
C TYR A 115 -14.05 8.69 -0.03
N ASP A 116 -14.34 8.52 -1.31
CA ASP A 116 -14.20 7.24 -2.00
C ASP A 116 -12.75 6.73 -1.99
N TYR A 117 -11.81 7.66 -2.20
CA TYR A 117 -10.39 7.33 -2.19
C TYR A 117 -9.89 6.92 -0.79
N LEU A 118 -10.26 7.67 0.23
CA LEU A 118 -9.93 7.33 1.63
C LEU A 118 -10.50 5.96 2.01
N ARG A 119 -11.76 5.71 1.70
CA ARG A 119 -12.40 4.42 1.98
C ARG A 119 -11.67 3.26 1.30
N LYS A 120 -11.33 3.40 0.00
CA LYS A 120 -10.54 2.38 -0.72
C LYS A 120 -9.14 2.20 -0.13
N SER A 121 -8.50 3.29 0.26
CA SER A 121 -7.16 3.25 0.85
C SER A 121 -7.16 2.59 2.23
N MET A 122 -8.16 2.84 3.04
CA MET A 122 -8.35 2.14 4.33
C MET A 122 -8.49 0.63 4.12
N THR A 123 -9.39 0.20 3.22
CA THR A 123 -9.56 -1.22 2.90
C THR A 123 -8.27 -1.86 2.40
N ARG A 124 -7.50 -1.14 1.58
CA ARG A 124 -6.18 -1.62 1.11
C ARG A 124 -5.17 -1.76 2.25
N ILE A 125 -5.12 -0.79 3.16
CA ILE A 125 -4.23 -0.84 4.33
C ILE A 125 -4.62 -2.00 5.24
N GLU A 126 -5.91 -2.17 5.52
CA GLU A 126 -6.43 -3.31 6.30
C GLU A 126 -6.13 -4.67 5.66
N GLY A 127 -6.01 -4.73 4.34
CA GLY A 127 -5.63 -5.94 3.61
C GLY A 127 -4.18 -6.37 3.82
N VAL A 128 -3.27 -5.44 4.09
CA VAL A 128 -1.82 -5.70 4.22
C VAL A 128 -1.30 -5.54 5.64
N ARG A 129 -2.04 -4.85 6.53
CA ARG A 129 -1.64 -4.57 7.93
C ARG A 129 -2.71 -5.03 8.90
N SER A 130 -2.28 -5.52 10.04
CA SER A 130 -3.17 -5.68 11.20
C SER A 130 -3.32 -4.33 11.93
N THR A 131 -4.28 -4.27 12.84
CA THR A 131 -4.49 -3.08 13.71
C THR A 131 -3.41 -2.94 14.79
N GLN A 132 -2.52 -3.92 14.92
CA GLN A 132 -1.53 -4.01 16.00
C GLN A 132 -0.15 -3.56 15.57
N THR A 133 0.11 -3.41 14.25
CA THR A 133 1.44 -3.08 13.72
C THR A 133 1.42 -1.90 12.76
N PHE A 134 2.59 -1.29 12.58
CA PHE A 134 2.80 -0.19 11.61
C PHE A 134 3.48 -0.67 10.30
N TYR A 135 3.74 -1.97 10.16
CA TYR A 135 4.32 -2.58 8.95
C TYR A 135 3.34 -3.57 8.33
N ASN A 136 3.64 -4.02 7.14
CA ASN A 136 2.76 -4.91 6.36
C ASN A 136 2.89 -6.37 6.85
N ASP A 137 2.49 -6.62 8.09
CA ASP A 137 2.58 -7.92 8.78
C ASP A 137 1.80 -9.02 8.03
N LYS A 138 0.60 -8.76 7.55
CA LYS A 138 -0.17 -9.75 6.79
C LYS A 138 0.49 -10.15 5.47
N THR A 139 1.19 -9.22 4.82
CA THR A 139 1.96 -9.55 3.61
C THR A 139 3.17 -10.42 3.96
N LEU A 140 3.87 -10.08 5.06
CA LEU A 140 5.02 -10.85 5.53
C LEU A 140 4.60 -12.26 5.97
N ASP A 141 3.48 -12.40 6.68
CA ASP A 141 2.94 -13.69 7.08
C ASP A 141 2.65 -14.56 5.85
N SER A 142 2.01 -14.00 4.82
CA SER A 142 1.76 -14.72 3.56
C SER A 142 3.05 -15.12 2.83
N GLU A 143 4.08 -14.27 2.84
CA GLU A 143 5.38 -14.59 2.25
C GLU A 143 6.10 -15.69 3.04
N ILE A 144 5.97 -15.71 4.37
CA ILE A 144 6.50 -16.78 5.23
C ILE A 144 5.81 -18.11 4.90
N ASP A 145 4.48 -18.13 4.82
CA ASP A 145 3.71 -19.34 4.46
C ASP A 145 4.13 -19.87 3.07
N ASP A 146 4.34 -18.98 2.09
CA ASP A 146 4.80 -19.36 0.74
C ASP A 146 6.22 -19.98 0.77
N TYR A 147 7.12 -19.45 1.61
CA TYR A 147 8.47 -20.02 1.78
C TYR A 147 8.44 -21.36 2.51
N ASP A 148 7.59 -21.53 3.52
CA ASP A 148 7.42 -22.81 4.22
C ASP A 148 6.91 -23.88 3.26
N ASP A 149 5.93 -23.59 2.42
CA ASP A 149 5.46 -24.47 1.34
C ASP A 149 6.57 -24.82 0.34
N GLU A 150 7.48 -23.91 0.04
CA GLU A 150 8.61 -24.17 -0.84
C GLU A 150 9.66 -25.06 -0.18
N ILE A 151 9.92 -24.86 1.11
CA ILE A 151 10.82 -25.73 1.92
C ILE A 151 10.29 -27.16 1.92
N ASP A 152 9.01 -27.37 2.21
CA ASP A 152 8.38 -28.71 2.21
C ASP A 152 8.55 -29.41 0.87
N LYS A 153 8.36 -28.69 -0.25
CA LYS A 153 8.60 -29.25 -1.60
C LYS A 153 10.05 -29.63 -1.85
N TRP A 154 11.01 -28.87 -1.30
CA TRP A 154 12.42 -29.21 -1.43
C TRP A 154 12.79 -30.39 -0.54
N GLU A 155 12.23 -30.51 0.67
CA GLU A 155 12.43 -31.65 1.55
C GLU A 155 11.90 -32.96 0.90
N GLU A 156 10.71 -32.93 0.30
CA GLU A 156 10.17 -34.06 -0.45
C GLU A 156 11.09 -34.46 -1.61
N LYS A 157 11.61 -33.50 -2.37
CA LYS A 157 12.55 -33.78 -3.45
C LYS A 157 13.84 -34.39 -2.93
N LEU A 158 14.36 -33.91 -1.81
CA LEU A 158 15.56 -34.45 -1.18
C LEU A 158 15.35 -35.89 -0.75
N GLN A 159 14.25 -36.20 -0.08
CA GLN A 159 13.89 -37.55 0.32
C GLN A 159 13.80 -38.50 -0.89
N ASN A 160 13.13 -38.08 -1.95
CA ASN A 160 13.04 -38.84 -3.19
C ASN A 160 14.42 -39.08 -3.82
N LEU A 161 15.33 -38.14 -3.73
CA LEU A 161 16.69 -38.25 -4.23
C LEU A 161 17.52 -39.22 -3.36
N GLU A 162 17.41 -39.14 -2.06
CA GLU A 162 18.04 -40.09 -1.10
C GLU A 162 17.56 -41.51 -1.37
N ASP A 163 16.28 -41.76 -1.49
CA ASP A 163 15.69 -43.06 -1.76
C ASP A 163 16.22 -43.64 -3.12
N LYS A 164 16.32 -42.74 -4.10
CA LYS A 164 16.90 -43.12 -5.40
C LYS A 164 18.36 -43.58 -5.26
N TYR A 165 19.17 -42.84 -4.52
CA TYR A 165 20.59 -43.23 -4.33
C TYR A 165 20.70 -44.49 -3.44
N TYR A 166 19.92 -44.64 -2.39
CA TYR A 166 19.91 -45.87 -1.60
C TYR A 166 19.55 -47.10 -2.45
N ASN A 167 18.55 -46.98 -3.31
CA ASN A 167 18.19 -48.05 -4.25
C ASN A 167 19.31 -48.35 -5.27
N GLN A 168 20.03 -47.34 -5.75
CA GLN A 168 21.17 -47.53 -6.64
C GLN A 168 22.33 -48.24 -5.93
N PHE A 169 22.68 -47.81 -4.71
CA PHE A 169 23.72 -48.45 -3.91
C PHE A 169 23.38 -49.90 -3.57
N SER A 170 22.15 -50.18 -3.16
CA SER A 170 21.70 -51.55 -2.90
C SER A 170 21.83 -52.46 -4.13
N LYS A 171 21.45 -51.97 -5.32
CA LYS A 171 21.60 -52.70 -6.55
C LYS A 171 23.08 -52.94 -6.92
N MET A 172 23.93 -51.94 -6.68
CA MET A 172 25.36 -52.04 -6.89
C MET A 172 26.01 -53.07 -5.95
N GLU A 173 25.65 -53.04 -4.66
CA GLU A 173 26.13 -54.06 -3.68
C GLU A 173 25.70 -55.47 -4.06
N ALA A 174 24.45 -55.65 -4.45
CA ALA A 174 23.95 -56.94 -4.93
C ALA A 174 24.69 -57.43 -6.19
N ALA A 175 25.00 -56.51 -7.12
CA ALA A 175 25.79 -56.84 -8.29
C ALA A 175 27.26 -57.23 -7.94
N MET A 176 27.88 -56.48 -7.00
CA MET A 176 29.23 -56.81 -6.49
C MET A 176 29.25 -58.15 -5.77
N ALA A 177 28.30 -58.45 -4.91
CA ALA A 177 28.19 -59.75 -4.25
C ALA A 177 28.06 -60.91 -5.27
N LYS A 178 27.25 -60.69 -6.32
CA LYS A 178 27.13 -61.68 -7.42
C LYS A 178 28.44 -61.86 -8.17
N MET A 179 29.15 -60.77 -8.47
CA MET A 179 30.48 -60.85 -9.11
C MET A 179 31.51 -61.59 -8.25
N GLN A 180 31.54 -61.32 -6.92
CA GLN A 180 32.43 -62.05 -6.00
C GLN A 180 32.10 -63.53 -5.95
N SER A 181 30.82 -63.90 -5.92
CA SER A 181 30.37 -65.28 -5.98
C SER A 181 30.80 -65.97 -7.29
N GLN A 182 30.69 -65.28 -8.41
CA GLN A 182 31.17 -65.79 -9.71
C GLN A 182 32.69 -65.96 -9.74
N GLN A 183 33.41 -64.97 -9.18
CA GLN A 183 34.90 -65.08 -9.09
C GLN A 183 35.31 -66.23 -8.21
N SER A 184 34.68 -66.46 -7.05
CA SER A 184 34.96 -67.61 -6.19
C SER A 184 34.66 -68.93 -6.89
N TYR A 185 33.56 -68.99 -7.64
CA TYR A 185 33.22 -70.20 -8.45
C TYR A 185 34.25 -70.45 -9.54
N LEU A 186 34.70 -69.45 -10.27
CA LEU A 186 35.76 -69.57 -11.26
C LEU A 186 37.09 -69.99 -10.65
N SER A 187 37.48 -69.41 -9.52
CA SER A 187 38.67 -69.79 -8.77
C SER A 187 38.64 -71.28 -8.33
N SER A 188 37.47 -71.78 -7.94
CA SER A 188 37.30 -73.20 -7.58
C SER A 188 37.38 -74.12 -8.79
N LEU A 189 37.03 -73.66 -9.97
CA LEU A 189 37.15 -74.51 -11.21
C LEU A 189 38.56 -74.52 -11.81
N PHE A 190 39.34 -73.45 -11.64
CA PHE A 190 40.69 -73.32 -12.20
C PHE A 190 41.80 -73.52 -11.17
N GLY A 191 41.49 -73.71 -9.91
CA GLY A 191 42.44 -73.80 -8.81
C GLY A 191 42.67 -75.24 -8.30
N SER A 192 42.37 -76.25 -9.09
CA SER A 192 42.67 -77.62 -8.79
C SER A 192 43.79 -78.18 -9.68
#